data_e3cedba4da25b246226c7ee2f5c0c6a6
#
_entry.id   e3cedba4da25b246226c7ee2f5c0c6a6
#
_cell.length_a   1.000
_cell.length_b   1.000
_cell.length_c   1.000
_cell.angle_alpha   90.00
_cell.angle_beta   90.00
_cell.angle_gamma   90.00
#
_symmetry.space_group_name_H-M   'P 1'
#
loop_
_entity.id
_entity.type
_entity.pdbx_description
1 polymer ?
#
loop_
_entity_poly.entity_id
_entity_poly.type
_entity_poly.pdbx_seq_one_letter_code
_entity_poly.pdbx_strand_id
1 'polypeptide(L)'
;MKASLDKKVDVVMMDYAAGFDADKKVIFSYYRERILKTSGNFRWSGRVHEAIMPKGNIFYSDIEIQHRKYGQGDPDRNLRIYEKMLAENEPLEPRHQLYYGRELFYHQKYQETADVLEAFLEEPDAWTENRIDACMILGQCYDKIGKKERALEAFLYSLTLDIPRAEICCEIGKIFLERSWYRQAAY
;
A
#
# COMPACT_ATOMS: atom_id res chain seq x y z
N MET A 1 -10.41 -24.17 -20.44
CA MET A 1 -9.67 -24.20 -19.18
C MET A 1 -10.25 -25.15 -18.13
N LYS A 2 -11.55 -25.09 -17.76
CA LYS A 2 -12.13 -25.93 -16.69
C LYS A 2 -12.03 -27.43 -16.96
N ALA A 3 -12.07 -27.87 -18.20
CA ALA A 3 -11.99 -29.30 -18.61
C ALA A 3 -10.55 -29.87 -18.61
N SER A 4 -9.53 -29.00 -18.60
CA SER A 4 -8.11 -29.38 -18.65
C SER A 4 -7.35 -29.12 -17.35
N LEU A 5 -7.98 -28.53 -16.35
CA LEU A 5 -7.34 -28.26 -15.07
C LEU A 5 -7.24 -29.54 -14.25
N ASP A 6 -6.04 -29.82 -13.72
CA ASP A 6 -5.84 -30.95 -12.81
C ASP A 6 -6.73 -30.79 -11.57
N LYS A 7 -7.48 -31.86 -11.26
CA LYS A 7 -8.38 -31.89 -10.08
C LYS A 7 -7.64 -31.72 -8.74
N LYS A 8 -6.33 -31.89 -8.74
CA LYS A 8 -5.47 -31.67 -7.57
C LYS A 8 -5.17 -30.19 -7.28
N VAL A 9 -5.39 -29.30 -8.27
CA VAL A 9 -5.17 -27.87 -8.09
C VAL A 9 -6.23 -27.29 -7.17
N ASP A 10 -5.80 -26.55 -6.16
CA ASP A 10 -6.67 -25.89 -5.20
C ASP A 10 -6.85 -24.39 -5.51
N VAL A 11 -5.80 -23.75 -6.07
CA VAL A 11 -5.79 -22.33 -6.44
C VAL A 11 -5.15 -22.14 -7.80
N VAL A 12 -5.78 -21.36 -8.68
CA VAL A 12 -5.16 -20.87 -9.90
C VAL A 12 -4.84 -19.39 -9.73
N MET A 13 -3.56 -19.07 -9.81
CA MET A 13 -3.04 -17.71 -9.87
C MET A 13 -2.97 -17.27 -11.32
N MET A 14 -3.43 -16.08 -11.61
CA MET A 14 -3.35 -15.46 -12.94
C MET A 14 -2.67 -14.11 -12.83
N ASP A 15 -1.91 -13.74 -13.87
CA ASP A 15 -1.31 -12.43 -13.95
C ASP A 15 -2.41 -11.35 -14.02
N TYR A 16 -2.32 -10.37 -13.13
CA TYR A 16 -3.30 -9.31 -13.00
C TYR A 16 -2.65 -7.98 -13.37
N ALA A 17 -2.84 -7.60 -14.62
CA ALA A 17 -2.35 -6.34 -15.16
C ALA A 17 -3.21 -5.17 -14.64
N ALA A 18 -2.63 -4.36 -13.76
CA ALA A 18 -3.32 -3.27 -13.06
C ALA A 18 -2.84 -1.88 -13.47
N GLY A 19 -1.61 -1.76 -13.99
CA GLY A 19 -1.05 -0.50 -14.48
C GLY A 19 -0.78 -0.53 -15.98
N PHE A 20 -1.13 0.57 -16.67
CA PHE A 20 -0.94 0.71 -18.11
C PHE A 20 -0.36 2.09 -18.42
N ASP A 21 0.53 2.15 -19.41
CA ASP A 21 1.02 3.42 -19.96
C ASP A 21 -0.01 4.09 -20.92
N ALA A 22 0.38 5.21 -21.52
CA ALA A 22 -0.45 5.96 -22.46
C ALA A 22 -0.82 5.13 -23.71
N ASP A 23 0.05 4.20 -24.11
CA ASP A 23 -0.13 3.30 -25.25
C ASP A 23 -0.88 2.00 -24.86
N LYS A 24 -1.40 1.95 -23.64
CA LYS A 24 -2.13 0.80 -23.06
C LYS A 24 -1.25 -0.45 -22.87
N LYS A 25 0.06 -0.31 -22.88
CA LYS A 25 0.99 -1.39 -22.55
C LYS A 25 1.02 -1.58 -21.03
N VAL A 26 1.06 -2.83 -20.60
CA VAL A 26 1.17 -3.17 -19.17
C VAL A 26 2.52 -2.72 -18.63
N ILE A 27 2.50 -1.89 -17.58
CA ILE A 27 3.66 -1.41 -16.83
C ILE A 27 3.70 -1.93 -15.40
N PHE A 28 2.58 -2.48 -14.92
CA PHE A 28 2.49 -3.06 -13.60
C PHE A 28 1.51 -4.21 -13.59
N SER A 29 1.97 -5.38 -13.18
CA SER A 29 1.15 -6.57 -12.97
C SER A 29 1.64 -7.39 -11.78
N TYR A 30 0.78 -8.24 -11.26
CA TYR A 30 1.11 -9.19 -10.21
C TYR A 30 0.13 -10.35 -10.21
N TYR A 31 0.55 -11.49 -9.66
CA TYR A 31 -0.33 -12.64 -9.60
C TYR A 31 -1.42 -12.50 -8.55
N ARG A 32 -2.67 -12.84 -8.96
CA ARG A 32 -3.83 -12.88 -8.07
C ARG A 32 -4.55 -14.22 -8.20
N GLU A 33 -5.13 -14.65 -7.10
CA GLU A 33 -6.01 -15.80 -7.01
C GLU A 33 -7.30 -15.55 -7.83
N ARG A 34 -7.55 -16.36 -8.84
CA ARG A 34 -8.70 -16.17 -9.75
C ARG A 34 -9.65 -17.34 -9.81
N ILE A 35 -9.14 -18.56 -9.61
CA ILE A 35 -9.99 -19.75 -9.50
C ILE A 35 -9.62 -20.45 -8.21
N LEU A 36 -10.62 -20.76 -7.42
CA LEU A 36 -10.48 -21.40 -6.13
C LEU A 36 -11.34 -22.67 -6.12
N LYS A 37 -10.81 -23.73 -5.56
CA LYS A 37 -11.55 -24.98 -5.37
C LYS A 37 -12.63 -24.77 -4.31
N THR A 38 -13.88 -25.03 -4.63
CA THR A 38 -15.01 -24.79 -3.73
C THR A 38 -14.93 -25.54 -2.41
N SER A 39 -14.31 -26.72 -2.40
CA SER A 39 -14.06 -27.51 -1.18
C SER A 39 -12.89 -27.01 -0.33
N GLY A 40 -12.15 -25.98 -0.76
CA GLY A 40 -10.92 -25.51 -0.11
C GLY A 40 -11.15 -24.58 1.10
N ASN A 41 -12.39 -24.27 1.45
CA ASN A 41 -12.72 -23.36 2.55
C ASN A 41 -11.94 -22.03 2.49
N PHE A 42 -11.85 -21.46 1.30
CA PHE A 42 -11.26 -20.12 1.09
C PHE A 42 -12.24 -19.04 1.57
N ARG A 43 -11.70 -18.03 2.22
CA ARG A 43 -12.47 -16.88 2.70
C ARG A 43 -11.75 -15.58 2.36
N TRP A 44 -12.50 -14.56 2.07
CA TRP A 44 -12.00 -13.19 1.99
C TRP A 44 -11.55 -12.72 3.37
N SER A 45 -10.39 -12.05 3.42
CA SER A 45 -9.85 -11.39 4.60
C SER A 45 -9.72 -9.90 4.33
N GLY A 46 -10.04 -9.10 5.34
CA GLY A 46 -10.07 -7.64 5.26
C GLY A 46 -11.42 -7.08 4.81
N ARG A 47 -11.77 -5.88 5.27
CA ARG A 47 -12.97 -5.14 4.82
C ARG A 47 -12.64 -4.16 3.68
N VAL A 48 -11.37 -3.81 3.57
CA VAL A 48 -10.78 -2.99 2.49
C VAL A 48 -9.56 -3.71 1.96
N HIS A 49 -9.31 -3.65 0.66
CA HIS A 49 -8.24 -4.38 0.00
C HIS A 49 -8.29 -5.89 0.26
N GLU A 50 -9.50 -6.44 0.18
CA GLU A 50 -9.78 -7.83 0.46
C GLU A 50 -8.85 -8.76 -0.31
N ALA A 51 -8.36 -9.80 0.35
CA ALA A 51 -7.53 -10.83 -0.25
C ALA A 51 -7.95 -12.21 0.21
N ILE A 52 -7.68 -13.20 -0.60
CA ILE A 52 -7.78 -14.61 -0.21
C ILE A 52 -6.36 -15.13 -0.06
N MET A 53 -6.04 -15.72 1.08
CA MET A 53 -4.76 -16.38 1.28
C MET A 53 -4.73 -17.68 0.48
N PRO A 54 -3.90 -17.77 -0.58
CA PRO A 54 -3.78 -18.99 -1.36
C PRO A 54 -3.14 -20.09 -0.51
N LYS A 55 -3.70 -21.31 -0.59
CA LYS A 55 -3.20 -22.47 0.14
C LYS A 55 -3.43 -23.76 -0.67
N GLY A 56 -2.69 -24.81 -0.34
CA GLY A 56 -2.76 -26.08 -1.05
C GLY A 56 -1.93 -26.10 -2.33
N ASN A 57 -2.39 -26.83 -3.35
CA ASN A 57 -1.72 -26.93 -4.63
C ASN A 57 -2.02 -25.71 -5.50
N ILE A 58 -1.02 -24.84 -5.67
CA ILE A 58 -1.12 -23.59 -6.42
C ILE A 58 -0.60 -23.81 -7.85
N PHE A 59 -1.41 -23.42 -8.83
CA PHE A 59 -1.03 -23.44 -10.24
C PHE A 59 -1.00 -22.00 -10.77
N TYR A 60 0.10 -21.62 -11.42
CA TYR A 60 0.26 -20.33 -12.09
C TYR A 60 -0.08 -20.50 -13.57
N SER A 61 -1.05 -19.74 -14.03
CA SER A 61 -1.54 -19.77 -15.41
C SER A 61 -0.93 -18.64 -16.23
N ASP A 62 -0.72 -18.86 -17.52
CA ASP A 62 -0.27 -17.86 -18.49
C ASP A 62 -1.37 -16.86 -18.88
N ILE A 63 -2.57 -17.01 -18.33
CA ILE A 63 -3.69 -16.10 -18.62
C ILE A 63 -3.49 -14.78 -17.87
N GLU A 64 -3.43 -13.69 -18.63
CA GLU A 64 -3.46 -12.34 -18.10
C GLU A 64 -4.91 -11.85 -17.96
N ILE A 65 -5.21 -11.22 -16.82
CA ILE A 65 -6.47 -10.52 -16.58
C ILE A 65 -6.18 -9.02 -16.47
N GLN A 66 -6.73 -8.24 -17.38
CA GLN A 66 -6.56 -6.79 -17.37
C GLN A 66 -7.61 -6.11 -16.51
N HIS A 67 -7.15 -5.38 -15.49
CA HIS A 67 -8.02 -4.52 -14.68
C HIS A 67 -8.17 -3.16 -15.36
N ARG A 68 -9.22 -3.03 -16.13
CA ARG A 68 -9.58 -1.75 -16.76
C ARG A 68 -10.70 -1.10 -15.98
N LYS A 69 -10.38 -0.01 -15.30
CA LYS A 69 -11.36 0.74 -14.52
C LYS A 69 -12.31 1.50 -15.46
N TYR A 70 -13.59 1.21 -15.38
CA TYR A 70 -14.64 1.94 -16.08
C TYR A 70 -15.34 2.87 -15.08
N GLY A 71 -15.31 4.18 -15.37
CA GLY A 71 -15.94 5.21 -14.54
C GLY A 71 -15.16 5.61 -13.30
N GLN A 72 -15.67 6.60 -12.61
CA GLN A 72 -15.16 7.05 -11.32
C GLN A 72 -15.77 6.17 -10.22
N GLY A 73 -14.90 5.52 -9.43
CA GLY A 73 -15.32 4.86 -8.19
C GLY A 73 -15.70 5.90 -7.14
N ASP A 74 -16.34 5.46 -6.09
CA ASP A 74 -16.59 6.27 -4.91
C ASP A 74 -15.26 6.52 -4.16
N PRO A 75 -14.71 7.76 -4.15
CA PRO A 75 -13.42 8.05 -3.56
C PRO A 75 -13.43 7.89 -2.02
N ASP A 76 -14.60 8.07 -1.38
CA ASP A 76 -14.73 8.07 0.07
C ASP A 76 -15.06 6.67 0.64
N ARG A 77 -15.26 5.67 -0.24
CA ARG A 77 -15.71 4.32 0.17
C ARG A 77 -14.80 3.72 1.25
N ASN A 78 -13.50 3.72 0.99
CA ASN A 78 -12.54 3.06 1.89
C ASN A 78 -12.43 3.81 3.22
N LEU A 79 -12.36 5.13 3.17
CA LEU A 79 -12.34 5.96 4.39
C LEU A 79 -13.54 5.67 5.28
N ARG A 80 -14.76 5.69 4.71
CA ARG A 80 -15.98 5.39 5.48
C ARG A 80 -15.98 3.98 6.07
N ILE A 81 -15.39 2.99 5.40
CA ILE A 81 -15.29 1.63 5.93
C ILE A 81 -14.36 1.61 7.15
N TYR A 82 -13.20 2.25 7.07
CA TYR A 82 -12.26 2.34 8.20
C TYR A 82 -12.85 3.10 9.38
N GLU A 83 -13.48 4.26 9.14
CA GLU A 83 -14.14 5.04 10.17
C GLU A 83 -15.23 4.23 10.88
N LYS A 84 -15.99 3.41 10.11
CA LYS A 84 -16.99 2.50 10.68
C LYS A 84 -16.36 1.40 11.54
N MET A 85 -15.26 0.78 11.10
CA MET A 85 -14.54 -0.24 11.87
C MET A 85 -14.09 0.34 13.23
N LEU A 86 -13.51 1.54 13.21
CA LEU A 86 -13.07 2.21 14.44
C LEU A 86 -14.22 2.57 15.36
N ALA A 87 -15.36 3.03 14.82
CA ALA A 87 -16.58 3.32 15.60
C ALA A 87 -17.19 2.04 16.23
N GLU A 88 -16.98 0.89 15.61
CA GLU A 88 -17.39 -0.43 16.12
C GLU A 88 -16.34 -1.04 17.08
N ASN A 89 -15.26 -0.28 17.43
CA ASN A 89 -14.12 -0.75 18.22
C ASN A 89 -13.43 -1.99 17.62
N GLU A 90 -13.46 -2.13 16.29
CA GLU A 90 -12.73 -3.18 15.59
C GLU A 90 -11.27 -2.73 15.43
N PRO A 91 -10.28 -3.47 16.00
CA PRO A 91 -8.89 -3.09 15.90
C PRO A 91 -8.40 -3.21 14.44
N LEU A 92 -7.61 -2.24 14.00
CA LEU A 92 -6.94 -2.31 12.71
C LEU A 92 -5.62 -3.06 12.86
N GLU A 93 -5.45 -4.15 12.12
CA GLU A 93 -4.14 -4.80 11.98
C GLU A 93 -3.13 -3.84 11.35
N PRO A 94 -1.81 -4.01 11.56
CA PRO A 94 -0.78 -3.05 11.09
C PRO A 94 -0.92 -2.67 9.62
N ARG A 95 -1.19 -3.63 8.73
CA ARG A 95 -1.43 -3.37 7.32
C ARG A 95 -2.62 -2.42 7.08
N HIS A 96 -3.69 -2.58 7.83
CA HIS A 96 -4.89 -1.75 7.73
C HIS A 96 -4.71 -0.38 8.36
N GLN A 97 -3.85 -0.24 9.38
CA GLN A 97 -3.46 1.06 9.93
C GLN A 97 -2.75 1.91 8.87
N LEU A 98 -1.76 1.32 8.13
CA LEU A 98 -1.11 2.00 7.02
C LEU A 98 -2.11 2.43 5.93
N TYR A 99 -3.01 1.54 5.53
CA TYR A 99 -4.00 1.86 4.50
C TYR A 99 -5.00 2.93 4.95
N TYR A 100 -5.40 2.92 6.21
CA TYR A 100 -6.23 3.98 6.78
C TYR A 100 -5.50 5.32 6.79
N GLY A 101 -4.25 5.35 7.24
CA GLY A 101 -3.40 6.53 7.14
C GLY A 101 -3.28 7.07 5.70
N ARG A 102 -3.15 6.17 4.72
CA ARG A 102 -3.12 6.54 3.30
C ARG A 102 -4.44 7.13 2.80
N GLU A 103 -5.58 6.57 3.21
CA GLU A 103 -6.90 7.14 2.88
C GLU A 103 -7.09 8.53 3.51
N LEU A 104 -6.70 8.72 4.76
CA LEU A 104 -6.70 10.03 5.43
C LEU A 104 -5.84 11.05 4.66
N PHE A 105 -4.65 10.63 4.20
CA PHE A 105 -3.76 11.47 3.39
C PHE A 105 -4.41 11.90 2.09
N TYR A 106 -5.05 11.01 1.36
CA TYR A 106 -5.77 11.32 0.12
C TYR A 106 -6.92 12.30 0.33
N HIS A 107 -7.52 12.27 1.53
CA HIS A 107 -8.57 13.22 1.95
C HIS A 107 -8.01 14.48 2.62
N GLN A 108 -6.68 14.72 2.55
CA GLN A 108 -5.98 15.88 3.09
C GLN A 108 -6.14 16.06 4.62
N LYS A 109 -6.49 15.01 5.32
CA LYS A 109 -6.58 14.96 6.80
C LYS A 109 -5.18 14.74 7.40
N TYR A 110 -4.24 15.68 7.11
CA TYR A 110 -2.81 15.47 7.34
C TYR A 110 -2.43 15.25 8.82
N GLN A 111 -3.09 15.94 9.75
CA GLN A 111 -2.79 15.71 11.17
C GLN A 111 -3.27 14.33 11.62
N GLU A 112 -4.49 13.93 11.25
CA GLU A 112 -5.03 12.59 11.56
C GLU A 112 -4.17 11.49 10.90
N THR A 113 -3.68 11.74 9.67
CA THR A 113 -2.73 10.84 9.01
C THR A 113 -1.46 10.68 9.84
N ALA A 114 -0.89 11.78 10.32
CA ALA A 114 0.34 11.75 11.11
C ALA A 114 0.13 10.94 12.40
N ASP A 115 -0.96 11.19 13.13
CA ASP A 115 -1.27 10.50 14.38
C ASP A 115 -1.40 8.98 14.17
N VAL A 116 -2.08 8.55 13.09
CA VAL A 116 -2.25 7.13 12.74
C VAL A 116 -0.93 6.48 12.33
N LEU A 117 -0.12 7.16 11.51
CA LEU A 117 1.12 6.58 10.99
C LEU A 117 2.25 6.59 12.03
N GLU A 118 2.27 7.53 12.98
CA GLU A 118 3.18 7.46 14.12
C GLU A 118 2.88 6.22 14.98
N ALA A 119 1.60 5.99 15.30
CA ALA A 119 1.20 4.78 16.04
C ALA A 119 1.55 3.50 15.26
N PHE A 120 1.35 3.49 13.93
CA PHE A 120 1.73 2.36 13.09
C PHE A 120 3.24 2.07 13.11
N LEU A 121 4.11 3.09 13.15
CA LEU A 121 5.55 2.90 13.18
C LEU A 121 6.06 2.24 14.48
N GLU A 122 5.28 2.30 15.57
CA GLU A 122 5.56 1.61 16.83
C GLU A 122 5.16 0.12 16.81
N GLU A 123 4.42 -0.35 15.80
CA GLU A 123 3.99 -1.74 15.68
C GLU A 123 5.19 -2.66 15.40
N PRO A 124 5.51 -3.62 16.30
CA PRO A 124 6.72 -4.43 16.18
C PRO A 124 6.71 -5.38 14.98
N ASP A 125 5.51 -5.86 14.59
CA ASP A 125 5.31 -6.84 13.52
C ASP A 125 5.00 -6.18 12.16
N ALA A 126 5.11 -4.85 12.06
CA ALA A 126 4.88 -4.15 10.82
C ALA A 126 5.97 -4.47 9.78
N TRP A 127 5.54 -4.87 8.59
CA TRP A 127 6.44 -5.17 7.48
C TRP A 127 7.29 -3.95 7.10
N THR A 128 8.60 -4.16 6.90
CA THR A 128 9.58 -3.09 6.65
C THR A 128 9.19 -2.19 5.48
N GLU A 129 8.72 -2.75 4.36
CA GLU A 129 8.27 -1.97 3.20
C GLU A 129 7.11 -1.04 3.56
N ASN A 130 6.18 -1.52 4.38
CA ASN A 130 5.06 -0.71 4.86
C ASN A 130 5.52 0.41 5.80
N ARG A 131 6.57 0.17 6.61
CA ARG A 131 7.16 1.20 7.47
C ARG A 131 7.84 2.29 6.65
N ILE A 132 8.54 1.92 5.57
CA ILE A 132 9.16 2.88 4.65
C ILE A 132 8.08 3.73 3.95
N ASP A 133 7.00 3.09 3.48
CA ASP A 133 5.86 3.81 2.90
C ASP A 133 5.22 4.78 3.91
N ALA A 134 5.06 4.34 5.16
CA ALA A 134 4.55 5.20 6.23
C ALA A 134 5.46 6.42 6.47
N CYS A 135 6.78 6.24 6.49
CA CYS A 135 7.74 7.34 6.63
C CYS A 135 7.60 8.36 5.50
N MET A 136 7.43 7.89 4.25
CA MET A 136 7.22 8.76 3.10
C MET A 136 5.95 9.61 3.26
N ILE A 137 4.82 8.96 3.59
CA ILE A 137 3.53 9.65 3.75
C ILE A 137 3.59 10.62 4.96
N LEU A 138 4.18 10.17 6.07
CA LEU A 138 4.32 10.97 7.29
C LEU A 138 5.16 12.22 7.04
N GLY A 139 6.30 12.08 6.34
CA GLY A 139 7.12 13.20 5.95
C GLY A 139 6.37 14.20 5.08
N GLN A 140 5.61 13.73 4.10
CA GLN A 140 4.77 14.59 3.27
C GLN A 140 3.65 15.27 4.07
N CYS A 141 3.04 14.58 5.05
CA CYS A 141 2.06 15.19 5.95
C CYS A 141 2.66 16.35 6.74
N TYR A 142 3.81 16.12 7.36
CA TYR A 142 4.49 17.16 8.12
C TYR A 142 4.92 18.34 7.26
N ASP A 143 5.35 18.10 6.03
CA ASP A 143 5.63 19.18 5.08
C ASP A 143 4.37 20.01 4.78
N LYS A 144 3.22 19.36 4.53
CA LYS A 144 1.94 20.02 4.25
C LYS A 144 1.42 20.86 5.41
N ILE A 145 1.68 20.47 6.65
CA ILE A 145 1.27 21.23 7.85
C ILE A 145 2.37 22.14 8.38
N GLY A 146 3.46 22.34 7.61
CA GLY A 146 4.53 23.28 7.91
C GLY A 146 5.54 22.84 8.99
N LYS A 147 5.51 21.57 9.39
CA LYS A 147 6.44 21.00 10.39
C LYS A 147 7.68 20.40 9.71
N LYS A 148 8.48 21.25 9.06
CA LYS A 148 9.61 20.85 8.20
C LYS A 148 10.67 19.99 8.92
N GLU A 149 10.93 20.21 10.21
CA GLU A 149 11.86 19.38 11.00
C GLU A 149 11.32 17.95 11.13
N ARG A 150 10.04 17.82 11.50
CA ARG A 150 9.39 16.51 11.62
C ARG A 150 9.32 15.78 10.26
N ALA A 151 9.13 16.53 9.17
CA ALA A 151 9.17 15.96 7.82
C ALA A 151 10.54 15.32 7.52
N LEU A 152 11.61 16.07 7.80
CA LEU A 152 12.98 15.57 7.60
C LEU A 152 13.28 14.37 8.49
N GLU A 153 12.87 14.39 9.78
CA GLU A 153 13.03 13.26 10.71
C GLU A 153 12.36 11.99 10.17
N ALA A 154 11.10 12.10 9.70
CA ALA A 154 10.37 10.97 9.14
C ALA A 154 11.06 10.38 7.89
N PHE A 155 11.53 11.23 6.97
CA PHE A 155 12.25 10.79 5.79
C PHE A 155 13.59 10.13 6.14
N LEU A 156 14.36 10.73 7.06
CA LEU A 156 15.65 10.17 7.50
C LEU A 156 15.48 8.85 8.24
N TYR A 157 14.41 8.69 9.02
CA TYR A 157 14.12 7.44 9.72
C TYR A 157 13.96 6.28 8.74
N SER A 158 13.38 6.49 7.56
CA SER A 158 13.24 5.44 6.55
C SER A 158 14.60 4.84 6.11
N LEU A 159 15.66 5.66 6.12
CA LEU A 159 17.01 5.23 5.75
C LEU A 159 17.65 4.27 6.77
N THR A 160 17.07 4.17 7.96
CA THR A 160 17.50 3.21 8.99
C THR A 160 16.81 1.86 8.87
N LEU A 161 15.77 1.77 8.05
CA LEU A 161 14.93 0.58 7.94
C LEU A 161 15.43 -0.38 6.84
N ASP A 162 15.84 0.18 5.71
CA ASP A 162 16.36 -0.60 4.58
C ASP A 162 17.07 0.35 3.57
N ILE A 163 17.41 -0.18 2.38
CA ILE A 163 18.05 0.55 1.28
C ILE A 163 17.26 1.82 0.97
N PRO A 164 17.94 3.00 0.86
CA PRO A 164 17.28 4.26 0.57
C PRO A 164 16.50 4.23 -0.74
N ARG A 165 15.25 4.70 -0.69
CA ARG A 165 14.43 4.88 -1.89
C ARG A 165 14.68 6.24 -2.51
N ALA A 166 14.80 6.27 -3.84
CA ALA A 166 15.10 7.48 -4.60
C ALA A 166 14.09 8.61 -4.32
N GLU A 167 12.82 8.28 -4.19
CA GLU A 167 11.75 9.25 -3.92
C GLU A 167 11.95 9.97 -2.58
N ILE A 168 12.34 9.23 -1.55
CA ILE A 168 12.60 9.78 -0.21
C ILE A 168 13.88 10.62 -0.23
N CYS A 169 14.93 10.16 -0.91
CA CYS A 169 16.16 10.94 -1.10
C CYS A 169 15.88 12.26 -1.80
N CYS A 170 14.99 12.29 -2.80
CA CYS A 170 14.58 13.51 -3.47
C CYS A 170 13.86 14.48 -2.52
N GLU A 171 12.98 14.00 -1.64
CA GLU A 171 12.30 14.86 -0.65
C GLU A 171 13.30 15.42 0.39
N ILE A 172 14.24 14.61 0.87
CA ILE A 172 15.33 15.08 1.75
C ILE A 172 16.16 16.15 1.05
N GLY A 173 16.55 15.90 -0.21
CA GLY A 173 17.32 16.84 -1.03
C GLY A 173 16.61 18.19 -1.22
N LYS A 174 15.30 18.18 -1.45
CA LYS A 174 14.49 19.41 -1.54
C LYS A 174 14.55 20.20 -0.23
N ILE A 175 14.38 19.55 0.93
CA ILE A 175 14.47 20.22 2.22
C ILE A 175 15.87 20.83 2.44
N PHE A 176 16.93 20.12 2.06
CA PHE A 176 18.28 20.64 2.17
C PHE A 176 18.52 21.84 1.25
N LEU A 177 17.97 21.84 0.03
CA LEU A 177 18.03 22.99 -0.88
C LEU A 177 17.28 24.20 -0.32
N GLU A 178 16.10 24.03 0.22
CA GLU A 178 15.32 25.09 0.90
C GLU A 178 16.11 25.73 2.04
N ARG A 179 16.94 24.95 2.74
CA ARG A 179 17.80 25.40 3.84
C ARG A 179 19.17 25.94 3.38
N SER A 180 19.41 26.01 2.07
CA SER A 180 20.72 26.35 1.49
C SER A 180 21.86 25.41 1.91
N TRP A 181 21.55 24.17 2.24
CA TRP A 181 22.50 23.12 2.62
C TRP A 181 22.95 22.35 1.36
N TYR A 182 23.59 23.09 0.46
CA TYR A 182 23.91 22.60 -0.89
C TYR A 182 24.81 21.36 -0.93
N ARG A 183 25.72 21.24 0.05
CA ARG A 183 26.60 20.05 0.13
C ARG A 183 25.79 18.79 0.45
N GLN A 184 24.89 18.88 1.42
CA GLN A 184 24.02 17.77 1.81
C GLN A 184 23.03 17.41 0.72
N ALA A 185 22.54 18.39 -0.02
CA ALA A 185 21.61 18.18 -1.12
C ALA A 185 22.23 17.49 -2.34
N ALA A 186 23.56 17.52 -2.48
CA ALA A 186 24.29 16.96 -3.61
C ALA A 186 24.67 15.48 -3.46
N TYR A 187 24.48 14.93 -2.28
CA TYR A 187 24.77 13.53 -1.95
C TYR A 187 23.49 12.73 -1.66
#